data_85a4cc95b2633d86666f617fa2fcac60
#
_entry.id   85a4cc95b2633d86666f617fa2fcac60
#
_cell.length_a   1.000
_cell.length_b   1.000
_cell.length_c   1.000
_cell.angle_alpha   90.00
_cell.angle_beta   90.00
_cell.angle_gamma   90.00
#
_symmetry.space_group_name_H-M   'P 1'
#
loop_
_entity.id
_entity.type
_entity.pdbx_description
1 polymer ?
#
loop_
_entity_poly.entity_id
_entity_poly.type
_entity_poly.pdbx_seq_one_letter_code
_entity_poly.pdbx_strand_id
1 'polypeptide(L)'
;PKAPAPKPAARAAQGGQTWYRPLPQRPSVPFGSNNKGLDYAITARSRVRSTRSGEVVYAGNGIAGFERLVIVKHTTDLLSAYSFNGKIRVAEQQRVAGGAIIADILPRPGVGQKLHFEVRRKGQPINPATLLPKG
;
A
#
# COMPACT_ATOMS: atom_id res chain seq x y z
N PRO A 1 13.98 11.90 -10.56
CA PRO A 1 13.74 11.77 -9.97
C PRO A 1 13.87 11.25 -9.04
N LYS A 2 14.33 11.19 -8.83
CA LYS A 2 14.40 10.70 -8.25
C LYS A 2 14.29 10.73 -7.16
N ALA A 3 14.12 10.54 -6.84
CA ALA A 3 13.74 10.52 -5.84
C ALA A 3 14.35 10.16 -4.87
N PRO A 4 14.50 10.31 -4.20
CA PRO A 4 15.04 10.22 -3.24
C PRO A 4 14.92 9.50 -2.23
N ALA A 5 14.88 9.18 -1.58
CA ALA A 5 14.77 8.44 -0.49
C ALA A 5 15.92 7.64 -0.16
N PRO A 6 17.00 8.08 -0.10
CA PRO A 6 18.12 7.27 0.29
C PRO A 6 18.02 6.74 1.70
N LYS A 7 17.58 7.52 2.63
CA LYS A 7 17.48 7.02 3.97
C LYS A 7 16.45 5.95 4.13
N PRO A 8 15.26 6.13 3.61
CA PRO A 8 14.28 5.05 3.68
C PRO A 8 14.78 3.79 3.04
N ALA A 9 15.52 3.92 1.96
CA ALA A 9 16.03 2.74 1.28
C ALA A 9 17.01 1.99 2.18
N ALA A 10 17.87 2.70 2.85
CA ALA A 10 18.82 2.06 3.73
C ALA A 10 18.12 1.35 4.88
N ARG A 11 17.11 2.00 5.44
CA ARG A 11 16.37 1.36 6.46
C ARG A 11 15.62 0.18 5.96
N ALA A 12 15.13 0.26 4.76
CA ALA A 12 14.41 -0.84 4.17
C ALA A 12 15.26 -2.08 4.12
N ALA A 13 16.52 -1.94 3.81
CA ALA A 13 17.39 -3.08 3.76
C ALA A 13 17.49 -3.79 5.09
N GLN A 14 17.46 -3.02 6.16
CA GLN A 14 17.57 -3.61 7.47
C GLN A 14 16.28 -4.19 7.99
N GLY A 15 15.16 -3.56 7.67
CA GLY A 15 13.87 -3.99 8.16
C GLY A 15 13.08 -4.75 7.13
N GLY A 16 13.75 -5.43 6.21
CA GLY A 16 13.10 -5.97 5.03
C GLY A 16 11.97 -6.93 5.26
N GLN A 17 11.92 -7.59 6.41
CA GLN A 17 10.89 -8.59 6.66
C GLN A 17 9.82 -8.13 7.64
N THR A 18 9.89 -6.90 8.11
CA THR A 18 8.89 -6.39 9.04
C THR A 18 7.67 -5.89 8.27
N TRP A 19 6.49 -6.28 8.76
CA TRP A 19 5.23 -5.87 8.18
C TRP A 19 4.65 -4.69 8.94
N TYR A 20 4.06 -3.74 8.21
CA TYR A 20 3.46 -2.54 8.77
C TYR A 20 2.05 -2.41 8.25
N ARG A 21 1.16 -1.85 9.05
CA ARG A 21 -0.19 -1.57 8.59
C ARG A 21 -0.15 -0.44 7.58
N PRO A 22 -0.91 -0.56 6.47
CA PRO A 22 -0.98 0.54 5.50
C PRO A 22 -1.70 1.75 6.07
N LEU A 23 -2.63 1.55 7.01
CA LEU A 23 -3.33 2.61 7.73
C LEU A 23 -3.50 2.17 9.17
N PRO A 24 -3.64 3.13 10.10
CA PRO A 24 -3.74 2.76 11.51
C PRO A 24 -5.06 2.14 11.92
N GLN A 25 -6.15 2.44 11.19
CA GLN A 25 -7.47 1.91 11.56
C GLN A 25 -7.61 0.46 11.11
N ARG A 26 -8.65 -0.18 11.61
CA ARG A 26 -8.96 -1.53 11.18
C ARG A 26 -9.63 -1.50 9.82
N PRO A 27 -9.47 -2.55 9.01
CA PRO A 27 -10.18 -2.61 7.75
C PRO A 27 -11.69 -2.66 7.98
N SER A 28 -12.43 -2.03 7.08
CA SER A 28 -13.87 -2.06 7.12
C SER A 28 -14.44 -3.28 6.42
N VAL A 29 -13.71 -3.84 5.46
CA VAL A 29 -14.13 -5.06 4.78
C VAL A 29 -12.94 -6.02 4.77
N PRO A 30 -13.11 -7.23 5.32
CA PRO A 30 -12.01 -8.17 5.39
C PRO A 30 -11.80 -8.93 4.09
N PHE A 31 -10.70 -9.63 4.02
CA PHE A 31 -10.42 -10.55 2.93
C PHE A 31 -11.45 -11.68 2.97
N GLY A 32 -11.92 -12.09 1.80
CA GLY A 32 -12.90 -13.15 1.72
C GLY A 32 -13.25 -13.46 0.28
N SER A 33 -14.35 -14.18 0.09
CA SER A 33 -14.74 -14.63 -1.25
C SER A 33 -15.05 -13.46 -2.18
N ASN A 34 -15.51 -12.35 -1.65
CA ASN A 34 -15.85 -11.19 -2.46
C ASN A 34 -14.84 -10.05 -2.35
N ASN A 35 -13.72 -10.27 -1.66
CA ASN A 35 -12.72 -9.23 -1.51
C ASN A 35 -11.33 -9.88 -1.47
N LYS A 36 -10.52 -9.55 -2.45
CA LYS A 36 -9.19 -10.14 -2.59
C LYS A 36 -8.13 -9.43 -1.76
N GLY A 37 -8.55 -8.51 -0.93
CA GLY A 37 -7.65 -7.78 -0.05
C GLY A 37 -8.40 -7.26 1.15
N LEU A 38 -7.97 -6.12 1.67
CA LEU A 38 -8.63 -5.46 2.79
C LEU A 38 -9.07 -4.09 2.32
N ASP A 39 -10.28 -3.69 2.67
CA ASP A 39 -10.75 -2.33 2.38
C ASP A 39 -10.75 -1.53 3.68
N TYR A 40 -10.28 -0.30 3.60
CA TYR A 40 -10.23 0.61 4.73
C TYR A 40 -11.07 1.83 4.42
N ALA A 41 -12.06 2.13 5.24
CA ALA A 41 -12.86 3.33 5.07
C ALA A 41 -12.03 4.56 5.41
N ILE A 42 -12.16 5.61 4.60
CA ILE A 42 -11.42 6.84 4.78
C ILE A 42 -12.38 7.89 5.34
N THR A 43 -12.19 8.24 6.60
CA THR A 43 -13.06 9.22 7.26
C THR A 43 -12.30 10.47 7.67
N ALA A 44 -10.98 10.46 7.53
CA ALA A 44 -10.15 11.61 7.86
C ALA A 44 -8.95 11.56 6.94
N ARG A 45 -8.19 12.64 6.89
CA ARG A 45 -6.95 12.65 6.12
C ARG A 45 -6.12 11.46 6.52
N SER A 46 -5.69 10.69 5.54
CA SER A 46 -4.99 9.43 5.77
C SER A 46 -3.69 9.39 4.99
N ARG A 47 -2.64 8.90 5.63
CA ARG A 47 -1.36 8.70 4.98
C ARG A 47 -1.15 7.21 4.83
N VAL A 48 -1.10 6.76 3.59
CA VAL A 48 -0.92 5.36 3.29
C VAL A 48 0.56 5.01 3.41
N ARG A 49 0.86 3.93 4.11
CA ARG A 49 2.23 3.49 4.32
C ARG A 49 2.49 2.19 3.60
N SER A 50 3.72 2.04 3.12
CA SER A 50 4.12 0.78 2.52
C SER A 50 4.11 -0.30 3.59
N THR A 51 3.47 -1.42 3.30
CA THR A 51 3.32 -2.48 4.29
C THR A 51 4.64 -3.20 4.60
N ARG A 52 5.63 -3.06 3.71
CA ARG A 52 6.92 -3.70 3.89
C ARG A 52 7.91 -3.00 2.97
N SER A 53 9.20 -3.12 3.24
CA SER A 53 10.21 -2.51 2.39
C SER A 53 10.17 -3.12 0.99
N GLY A 54 10.53 -2.34 0.00
CA GLY A 54 10.58 -2.85 -1.36
C GLY A 54 10.82 -1.75 -2.37
N GLU A 55 10.54 -2.10 -3.62
CA GLU A 55 10.70 -1.17 -4.73
C GLU A 55 9.35 -0.89 -5.37
N VAL A 56 9.07 0.37 -5.63
CA VAL A 56 7.84 0.76 -6.31
C VAL A 56 7.96 0.37 -7.77
N VAL A 57 7.13 -0.57 -8.19
CA VAL A 57 7.16 -1.04 -9.58
C VAL A 57 6.07 -0.43 -10.43
N TYR A 58 5.07 0.20 -9.80
CA TYR A 58 4.06 0.95 -10.52
C TYR A 58 3.50 2.05 -9.61
N ALA A 59 3.31 3.23 -10.15
CA ALA A 59 2.68 4.33 -9.44
C ALA A 59 2.00 5.23 -10.47
N GLY A 60 0.67 5.22 -10.51
CA GLY A 60 -0.02 6.02 -11.50
C GLY A 60 -1.50 5.75 -11.57
N ASN A 61 -2.13 6.26 -12.64
CA ASN A 61 -3.56 6.12 -12.86
C ASN A 61 -3.89 5.53 -14.22
N GLY A 62 -2.95 4.80 -14.80
CA GLY A 62 -3.12 4.30 -16.16
C GLY A 62 -3.76 2.93 -16.28
N ILE A 63 -4.08 2.27 -15.17
CA ILE A 63 -4.67 0.94 -15.22
C ILE A 63 -6.17 1.05 -15.07
N ALA A 64 -6.90 0.48 -16.03
CA ALA A 64 -8.36 0.54 -16.03
C ALA A 64 -8.91 -0.10 -14.75
N GLY A 65 -9.94 0.53 -14.20
CA GLY A 65 -10.57 0.04 -12.99
C GLY A 65 -10.00 0.61 -11.71
N PHE A 66 -8.91 1.38 -11.79
CA PHE A 66 -8.29 1.98 -10.62
C PHE A 66 -8.08 3.48 -10.84
N GLU A 67 -8.42 4.29 -9.85
CA GLU A 67 -8.14 5.73 -9.95
C GLU A 67 -6.66 6.00 -9.76
N ARG A 68 -6.11 5.48 -8.68
CA ARG A 68 -4.67 5.54 -8.43
C ARG A 68 -4.25 4.17 -7.94
N LEU A 69 -3.08 3.75 -8.35
CA LEU A 69 -2.57 2.44 -7.96
C LEU A 69 -1.08 2.56 -7.70
N VAL A 70 -0.64 2.04 -6.56
CA VAL A 70 0.78 1.90 -6.25
C VAL A 70 1.04 0.43 -5.99
N ILE A 71 2.07 -0.10 -6.61
CA ILE A 71 2.48 -1.50 -6.41
C ILE A 71 3.92 -1.49 -5.92
N VAL A 72 4.16 -2.16 -4.80
CA VAL A 72 5.49 -2.29 -4.22
C VAL A 72 5.88 -3.75 -4.26
N LYS A 73 7.04 -4.03 -4.85
CA LYS A 73 7.57 -5.39 -4.93
C LYS A 73 8.52 -5.59 -3.78
N HIS A 74 8.22 -6.56 -2.94
CA HIS A 74 9.00 -6.84 -1.74
C HIS A 74 10.05 -7.91 -1.96
N THR A 75 9.69 -8.96 -2.66
CA THR A 75 10.62 -10.03 -3.06
C THR A 75 10.24 -10.43 -4.48
N THR A 76 10.95 -11.41 -5.02
CA THR A 76 10.65 -11.91 -6.37
C THR A 76 9.19 -12.34 -6.49
N ASP A 77 8.64 -12.91 -5.42
CA ASP A 77 7.30 -13.48 -5.46
C ASP A 77 6.24 -12.68 -4.75
N LEU A 78 6.60 -11.63 -4.03
CA LEU A 78 5.71 -10.99 -3.09
C LEU A 78 5.56 -9.51 -3.40
N LEU A 79 4.33 -9.05 -3.55
CA LEU A 79 4.07 -7.64 -3.76
C LEU A 79 2.84 -7.19 -2.97
N SER A 80 2.73 -5.88 -2.77
CA SER A 80 1.53 -5.28 -2.23
C SER A 80 1.01 -4.23 -3.20
N ALA A 81 -0.30 -4.03 -3.20
CA ALA A 81 -0.95 -3.11 -4.10
C ALA A 81 -1.91 -2.23 -3.32
N TYR A 82 -1.92 -0.95 -3.64
CA TYR A 82 -2.69 0.07 -2.93
C TYR A 82 -3.50 0.84 -3.95
N SER A 83 -4.83 0.73 -3.87
CA SER A 83 -5.73 1.39 -4.81
C SER A 83 -6.58 2.40 -4.05
N PHE A 84 -6.63 3.63 -4.53
CA PHE A 84 -7.28 4.70 -3.78
C PHE A 84 -7.53 5.90 -4.69
N ASN A 85 -8.25 6.88 -4.18
CA ASN A 85 -8.39 8.17 -4.82
C ASN A 85 -7.66 9.18 -3.96
N GLY A 86 -6.50 9.62 -4.41
CA GLY A 86 -5.67 10.52 -3.63
C GLY A 86 -4.41 10.89 -4.35
N LYS A 87 -3.41 11.28 -3.58
CA LYS A 87 -2.15 11.77 -4.13
C LYS A 87 -1.05 10.76 -3.89
N ILE A 88 -0.38 10.36 -4.97
CA ILE A 88 0.76 9.45 -4.90
C ILE A 88 2.00 10.27 -4.50
N ARG A 89 2.78 9.73 -3.57
CA ARG A 89 3.96 10.39 -3.04
C ARG A 89 5.27 9.72 -3.45
N VAL A 90 5.21 8.68 -4.25
CA VAL A 90 6.40 7.94 -4.65
C VAL A 90 6.44 7.83 -6.16
N ALA A 91 7.60 7.49 -6.69
CA ALA A 91 7.80 7.31 -8.12
C ALA A 91 8.18 5.87 -8.40
N GLU A 92 7.95 5.45 -9.62
CA GLU A 92 8.37 4.11 -10.06
C GLU A 92 9.88 3.99 -9.92
N GLN A 93 10.31 2.81 -9.52
CA GLN A 93 11.70 2.45 -9.28
C GLN A 93 12.27 3.02 -7.99
N GLN A 94 11.48 3.77 -7.23
CA GLN A 94 11.93 4.26 -5.94
C GLN A 94 11.90 3.11 -4.92
N ARG A 95 12.92 3.04 -4.09
CA ARG A 95 12.90 2.09 -2.99
C ARG A 95 12.30 2.75 -1.78
N VAL A 96 11.50 1.99 -1.04
CA VAL A 96 10.82 2.51 0.15
C VAL A 96 11.04 1.57 1.32
N ALA A 97 11.13 2.15 2.49
CA ALA A 97 11.19 1.38 3.73
C ALA A 97 9.78 0.93 4.10
N GLY A 98 9.69 -0.16 4.84
CA GLY A 98 8.42 -0.54 5.44
C GLY A 98 7.95 0.59 6.34
N GLY A 99 6.68 0.92 6.28
CA GLY A 99 6.12 2.02 7.05
C GLY A 99 6.30 3.40 6.44
N ALA A 100 7.03 3.52 5.33
CA ALA A 100 7.21 4.82 4.69
C ALA A 100 5.91 5.27 4.03
N ILE A 101 5.67 6.58 4.04
CA ILE A 101 4.46 7.13 3.44
C ILE A 101 4.58 7.08 1.92
N ILE A 102 3.58 6.50 1.27
CA ILE A 102 3.57 6.38 -0.19
C ILE A 102 2.43 7.15 -0.83
N ALA A 103 1.43 7.58 -0.05
CA ALA A 103 0.29 8.30 -0.62
C ALA A 103 -0.46 9.05 0.46
N ASP A 104 -1.25 10.03 0.03
CA ASP A 104 -2.19 10.75 0.89
C ASP A 104 -3.59 10.59 0.34
N ILE A 105 -4.55 10.40 1.22
CA ILE A 105 -5.96 10.39 0.85
C ILE A 105 -6.68 11.42 1.71
N LEU A 106 -7.42 12.30 1.06
CA LEU A 106 -8.22 13.30 1.77
C LEU A 106 -9.69 12.91 1.69
N PRO A 107 -10.42 13.02 2.79
CA PRO A 107 -11.84 12.69 2.74
C PRO A 107 -12.57 13.71 1.88
N ARG A 108 -13.64 13.28 1.24
CA ARG A 108 -14.46 14.15 0.40
C ARG A 108 -15.89 14.06 0.92
N PRO A 109 -16.47 15.20 1.30
CA PRO A 109 -17.83 15.19 1.86
C PRO A 109 -18.81 14.56 0.89
N GLY A 110 -19.67 13.71 1.43
CA GLY A 110 -20.71 13.08 0.63
C GLY A 110 -20.24 11.99 -0.30
N VAL A 111 -18.96 11.66 -0.27
CA VAL A 111 -18.39 10.63 -1.15
C VAL A 111 -17.66 9.64 -0.28
N GLY A 112 -18.11 8.41 -0.28
CA GLY A 112 -17.39 7.35 0.43
C GLY A 112 -16.07 7.09 -0.27
N GLN A 113 -14.99 7.08 0.49
CA GLN A 113 -13.68 6.77 -0.04
C GLN A 113 -13.08 5.62 0.74
N LYS A 114 -12.23 4.88 0.07
CA LYS A 114 -11.58 3.75 0.70
C LYS A 114 -10.19 3.54 0.12
N LEU A 115 -9.37 2.84 0.88
CA LEU A 115 -8.15 2.24 0.39
C LEU A 115 -8.42 0.76 0.20
N HIS A 116 -8.15 0.24 -0.97
CA HIS A 116 -8.18 -1.20 -1.21
C HIS A 116 -6.73 -1.68 -1.23
N PHE A 117 -6.41 -2.60 -0.33
CA PHE A 117 -5.05 -3.05 -0.10
C PHE A 117 -4.96 -4.55 -0.33
N GLU A 118 -4.06 -4.97 -1.21
CA GLU A 118 -3.85 -6.38 -1.50
C GLU A 118 -2.41 -6.77 -1.28
N VAL A 119 -2.20 -8.01 -0.90
CA VAL A 119 -0.89 -8.64 -0.91
C VAL A 119 -1.00 -9.87 -1.81
N ARG A 120 -0.06 -10.01 -2.72
CA ARG A 120 -0.06 -11.13 -3.65
C ARG A 120 1.25 -11.87 -3.56
N ARG A 121 1.15 -13.19 -3.55
CA ARG A 121 2.32 -14.06 -3.59
C ARG A 121 2.21 -14.91 -4.84
N LYS A 122 3.21 -14.81 -5.71
CA LYS A 122 3.22 -15.53 -7.00
C LYS A 122 1.94 -15.24 -7.79
N GLY A 123 1.51 -13.98 -7.76
CA GLY A 123 0.34 -13.54 -8.49
C GLY A 123 -0.99 -13.86 -7.83
N GLN A 124 -1.01 -14.58 -6.73
CA GLN A 124 -2.25 -14.97 -6.07
C GLN A 124 -2.50 -14.09 -4.86
N PRO A 125 -3.73 -13.55 -4.71
CA PRO A 125 -4.03 -12.76 -3.52
C PRO A 125 -4.01 -13.66 -2.29
N ILE A 126 -3.44 -13.13 -1.21
CA ILE A 126 -3.43 -13.82 0.07
C ILE A 126 -4.03 -12.89 1.11
N ASN A 127 -4.48 -13.46 2.22
CA ASN A 127 -5.13 -12.67 3.26
C ASN A 127 -4.10 -11.82 4.00
N PRO A 128 -4.12 -10.48 3.81
CA PRO A 128 -3.10 -9.65 4.43
C PRO A 128 -3.20 -9.64 5.94
N ALA A 129 -4.37 -9.91 6.51
CA ALA A 129 -4.54 -9.87 7.95
C ALA A 129 -3.65 -10.89 8.66
N THR A 130 -3.26 -11.96 7.98
CA THR A 130 -2.37 -12.95 8.57
C THR A 130 -0.93 -12.47 8.67
N LEU A 131 -0.60 -11.38 7.98
CA LEU A 131 0.77 -10.86 7.91
C LEU A 131 0.93 -9.59 8.73
N LEU A 132 -0.11 -8.80 8.87
CA LEU A 132 -0.03 -7.49 9.50
C LEU A 132 0.02 -7.60 11.00
N PRO A 133 0.64 -6.63 11.68
CA PRO A 133 0.62 -6.61 13.15
C PRO A 133 -0.81 -6.56 13.65
N LYS A 134 -1.05 -7.22 14.77
CA LYS A 134 -2.35 -7.18 15.41
C LYS A 134 -2.38 -6.05 16.43
N GLY A 135 -3.54 -5.65 16.78
CA GLY A 135 -3.63 -4.62 17.79
C GLY A 135 -4.31 -3.40 17.37
#